data_3e12c383e7945d8fa248770a98c1a17c
#
_entry.id   3e12c383e7945d8fa248770a98c1a17c
#
_cell.length_a   1.000
_cell.length_b   1.000
_cell.length_c   1.000
_cell.angle_alpha   90.00
_cell.angle_beta   90.00
_cell.angle_gamma   90.00
#
_symmetry.space_group_name_H-M   'P 1'
#
loop_
_entity.id
_entity.type
_entity.pdbx_description
1 polymer ?
#
loop_
_entity_poly.entity_id
_entity_poly.type
_entity_poly.pdbx_seq_one_letter_code
_entity_poly.pdbx_strand_id
1 'polypeptide(L)'
;PGVGAGHHEKVQTGANAKFGIPIERVAGLAASWADEFNLVGVHAHAGSGISGDDLSAHRELVSRMGDLTRELESRVGDVEFVDVGGGFGVPYREDEPALDLDAVATANREALGDVAGRSPAGCQAELGNVGATLSIEPGRYVVADAGVLLTRVNTVKQARDATVVGVDAGMTTLLRPAMYGAYHAIRNLSVGVDSGTDGEADGGGDRETAPVTVAGPICESADVVCEERPLSRPERGEILAIGNAGAYGYEMSNTYNSRPRPAE
;
A
#
# COMPACT_ATOMS: atom_id res chain seq x y z
N PRO A 1 -8.89 4.22 16.67
CA PRO A 1 -9.98 3.42 17.23
C PRO A 1 -9.53 2.05 17.76
N GLY A 2 -8.23 1.74 17.71
CA GLY A 2 -7.70 0.45 18.17
C GLY A 2 -7.88 -0.68 17.15
N VAL A 3 -8.34 -0.38 15.97
CA VAL A 3 -8.40 -1.30 14.82
C VAL A 3 -7.05 -1.31 14.13
N GLY A 4 -6.60 -2.48 13.70
CA GLY A 4 -5.33 -2.64 13.01
C GLY A 4 -5.45 -3.53 11.79
N ALA A 5 -4.97 -3.06 10.65
CA ALA A 5 -4.70 -3.82 9.46
C ALA A 5 -3.22 -3.68 9.08
N GLY A 6 -2.64 -4.70 8.49
CA GLY A 6 -1.25 -4.61 8.03
C GLY A 6 -0.76 -5.94 7.49
N HIS A 7 -0.16 -5.89 6.32
CA HIS A 7 0.48 -7.05 5.67
C HIS A 7 1.82 -7.43 6.34
N HIS A 8 2.30 -6.66 7.31
CA HIS A 8 3.53 -6.93 8.05
C HIS A 8 3.45 -6.24 9.43
N GLU A 9 4.04 -6.85 10.47
CA GLU A 9 4.05 -6.31 11.84
C GLU A 9 4.55 -4.87 11.97
N LYS A 10 5.48 -4.44 11.11
CA LYS A 10 6.05 -3.08 11.11
C LYS A 10 5.12 -2.01 10.53
N VAL A 11 4.02 -2.38 9.90
CA VAL A 11 3.05 -1.46 9.29
C VAL A 11 1.65 -1.59 9.89
N GLN A 12 1.51 -2.38 10.96
CA GLN A 12 0.26 -2.51 11.68
C GLN A 12 -0.02 -1.27 12.53
N THR A 13 -1.29 -0.90 12.57
CA THR A 13 -1.86 0.00 13.57
C THR A 13 -2.64 -0.85 14.59
N GLY A 14 -3.16 -0.26 15.63
CA GLY A 14 -3.93 -0.98 16.64
C GLY A 14 -3.89 -0.29 18.00
N ALA A 15 -4.38 -0.97 19.02
CA ALA A 15 -4.54 -0.39 20.37
C ALA A 15 -3.24 0.14 21.00
N ASN A 16 -2.08 -0.45 20.66
CA ASN A 16 -0.77 -0.08 21.20
C ASN A 16 0.11 0.66 20.18
N ALA A 17 -0.47 1.16 19.07
CA ALA A 17 0.28 1.92 18.10
C ALA A 17 0.78 3.25 18.66
N LYS A 18 1.88 3.76 18.12
CA LYS A 18 2.44 5.07 18.49
C LYS A 18 1.57 6.26 18.05
N PHE A 19 0.51 6.01 17.31
CA PHE A 19 -0.31 7.02 16.64
C PHE A 19 -1.62 7.26 17.36
N GLY A 20 -2.10 8.52 17.27
CA GLY A 20 -3.43 8.91 17.64
C GLY A 20 -3.73 8.92 19.15
N ILE A 21 -4.99 9.11 19.44
CA ILE A 21 -5.56 9.13 20.80
C ILE A 21 -6.48 7.91 20.94
N PRO A 22 -6.46 7.17 22.08
CA PRO A 22 -7.44 6.13 22.34
C PRO A 22 -8.86 6.65 22.17
N ILE A 23 -9.69 5.93 21.43
CA ILE A 23 -11.02 6.41 21.00
C ILE A 23 -11.91 6.81 22.17
N GLU A 24 -11.84 6.07 23.26
CA GLU A 24 -12.59 6.30 24.51
C GLU A 24 -12.23 7.61 25.21
N ARG A 25 -11.12 8.27 24.84
CA ARG A 25 -10.68 9.54 25.40
C ARG A 25 -11.03 10.75 24.54
N VAL A 26 -11.33 10.53 23.23
CA VAL A 26 -11.43 11.60 22.24
C VAL A 26 -12.56 12.56 22.60
N ALA A 27 -13.76 12.07 22.83
CA ALA A 27 -14.92 12.91 23.12
C ALA A 27 -14.78 13.71 24.42
N GLY A 28 -14.18 13.10 25.45
CA GLY A 28 -13.88 13.79 26.71
C GLY A 28 -12.84 14.91 26.54
N LEU A 29 -11.78 14.65 25.77
CA LEU A 29 -10.76 15.66 25.46
C LEU A 29 -11.33 16.79 24.61
N ALA A 30 -12.12 16.49 23.59
CA ALA A 30 -12.77 17.48 22.75
C ALA A 30 -13.65 18.42 23.57
N ALA A 31 -14.47 17.87 24.46
CA ALA A 31 -15.30 18.65 25.34
C ALA A 31 -14.49 19.53 26.35
N SER A 32 -13.35 19.02 26.83
CA SER A 32 -12.51 19.79 27.79
C SER A 32 -11.80 20.98 27.14
N TRP A 33 -11.67 21.00 25.82
CA TRP A 33 -10.98 22.07 25.08
C TRP A 33 -11.91 22.86 24.13
N ALA A 34 -13.20 22.65 24.24
CA ALA A 34 -14.18 23.31 23.36
C ALA A 34 -14.16 24.84 23.40
N ASP A 35 -13.75 25.43 24.53
CA ASP A 35 -13.59 26.89 24.69
C ASP A 35 -12.30 27.43 24.06
N GLU A 36 -11.32 26.57 23.80
CA GLU A 36 -9.99 26.98 23.30
C GLU A 36 -9.79 26.63 21.82
N PHE A 37 -10.42 25.55 21.34
CA PHE A 37 -10.27 25.04 19.99
C PHE A 37 -11.60 24.73 19.35
N ASN A 38 -11.74 25.05 18.07
CA ASN A 38 -12.84 24.58 17.25
C ASN A 38 -12.49 23.20 16.63
N LEU A 39 -13.17 22.15 17.09
CA LEU A 39 -13.01 20.81 16.50
C LEU A 39 -13.74 20.78 15.17
N VAL A 40 -13.02 20.68 14.07
CA VAL A 40 -13.57 20.66 12.71
C VAL A 40 -13.73 19.27 12.12
N GLY A 41 -13.09 18.24 12.67
CA GLY A 41 -13.22 16.88 12.15
C GLY A 41 -12.44 15.83 12.91
N VAL A 42 -12.57 14.61 12.48
CA VAL A 42 -11.89 13.44 13.03
C VAL A 42 -11.23 12.62 11.94
N HIS A 43 -10.08 12.04 12.26
CA HIS A 43 -9.33 11.16 11.38
C HIS A 43 -8.95 9.85 12.09
N ALA A 44 -9.02 8.76 11.37
CA ALA A 44 -8.44 7.49 11.80
C ALA A 44 -7.90 6.69 10.61
N HIS A 45 -6.89 5.86 10.88
CA HIS A 45 -6.25 5.02 9.86
C HIS A 45 -6.09 3.60 10.40
N ALA A 46 -6.56 2.59 9.64
CA ALA A 46 -6.51 1.20 10.08
C ALA A 46 -5.15 0.53 9.86
N GLY A 47 -4.27 1.12 9.06
CA GLY A 47 -3.01 0.51 8.64
C GLY A 47 -2.91 0.35 7.14
N SER A 48 -2.21 -0.68 6.67
CA SER A 48 -1.90 -0.85 5.25
C SER A 48 -2.19 -2.26 4.77
N GLY A 49 -2.63 -2.41 3.52
CA GLY A 49 -2.88 -3.71 2.90
C GLY A 49 -4.28 -4.27 3.18
N ILE A 50 -5.28 -3.41 3.25
CA ILE A 50 -6.68 -3.82 3.16
C ILE A 50 -6.86 -4.45 1.79
N SER A 51 -7.09 -5.75 1.73
CA SER A 51 -7.14 -6.53 0.49
C SER A 51 -8.58 -6.73 -0.02
N GLY A 52 -8.71 -7.24 -1.24
CA GLY A 52 -9.99 -7.40 -1.90
C GLY A 52 -10.95 -8.37 -1.21
N ASP A 53 -10.43 -9.36 -0.49
CA ASP A 53 -11.18 -10.42 0.18
C ASP A 53 -11.36 -10.18 1.69
N ASP A 54 -10.65 -9.21 2.28
CA ASP A 54 -10.77 -8.91 3.72
C ASP A 54 -10.95 -7.41 3.99
N LEU A 55 -12.20 -6.99 4.12
CA LEU A 55 -12.61 -5.66 4.52
C LEU A 55 -12.94 -5.55 6.02
N SER A 56 -12.68 -6.57 6.82
CA SER A 56 -13.10 -6.62 8.23
C SER A 56 -12.56 -5.45 9.04
N ALA A 57 -11.27 -5.15 8.92
CA ALA A 57 -10.64 -4.03 9.61
C ALA A 57 -11.22 -2.68 9.16
N HIS A 58 -11.52 -2.51 7.86
CA HIS A 58 -12.15 -1.30 7.36
C HIS A 58 -13.57 -1.14 7.89
N ARG A 59 -14.37 -2.20 7.84
CA ARG A 59 -15.75 -2.20 8.39
C ARG A 59 -15.78 -1.85 9.88
N GLU A 60 -14.88 -2.43 10.66
CA GLU A 60 -14.76 -2.12 12.09
C GLU A 60 -14.32 -0.66 12.31
N LEU A 61 -13.34 -0.17 11.54
CA LEU A 61 -12.89 1.22 11.60
C LEU A 61 -14.05 2.19 11.39
N VAL A 62 -14.76 2.06 10.26
CA VAL A 62 -15.83 2.99 9.90
C VAL A 62 -17.01 2.94 10.87
N SER A 63 -17.33 1.76 11.39
CA SER A 63 -18.33 1.61 12.45
C SER A 63 -17.96 2.40 13.71
N ARG A 64 -16.73 2.23 14.20
CA ARG A 64 -16.25 2.97 15.37
C ARG A 64 -16.15 4.47 15.13
N MET A 65 -15.80 4.87 13.91
CA MET A 65 -15.76 6.29 13.53
C MET A 65 -17.14 6.91 13.50
N GLY A 66 -18.16 6.18 13.04
CA GLY A 66 -19.54 6.62 13.10
C GLY A 66 -20.03 6.84 14.53
N ASP A 67 -19.77 5.89 15.43
CA ASP A 67 -20.13 6.02 16.85
C ASP A 67 -19.42 7.21 17.50
N LEU A 68 -18.12 7.39 17.25
CA LEU A 68 -17.36 8.53 17.75
C LEU A 68 -17.91 9.86 17.22
N THR A 69 -18.22 9.92 15.94
CA THR A 69 -18.76 11.17 15.33
C THR A 69 -20.08 11.57 15.97
N ARG A 70 -21.02 10.61 16.16
CA ARG A 70 -22.30 10.87 16.85
C ARG A 70 -22.07 11.35 18.30
N GLU A 71 -21.12 10.77 19.01
CA GLU A 71 -20.77 11.19 20.36
C GLU A 71 -20.20 12.62 20.39
N LEU A 72 -19.31 12.96 19.44
CA LEU A 72 -18.71 14.28 19.32
C LEU A 72 -19.77 15.34 19.00
N GLU A 73 -20.63 15.10 18.02
CA GLU A 73 -21.73 16.02 17.66
C GLU A 73 -22.65 16.30 18.85
N SER A 74 -22.89 15.30 19.69
CA SER A 74 -23.73 15.47 20.90
C SER A 74 -23.06 16.30 21.99
N ARG A 75 -21.72 16.43 22.00
CA ARG A 75 -20.94 17.09 23.08
C ARG A 75 -20.38 18.45 22.68
N VAL A 76 -19.92 18.59 21.46
CA VAL A 76 -19.17 19.79 21.02
C VAL A 76 -19.77 20.44 19.76
N GLY A 77 -20.82 19.87 19.16
CA GLY A 77 -21.47 20.37 17.96
C GLY A 77 -20.99 19.67 16.68
N ASP A 78 -21.52 20.12 15.56
CA ASP A 78 -21.32 19.51 14.23
C ASP A 78 -19.83 19.50 13.84
N VAL A 79 -19.37 18.39 13.24
CA VAL A 79 -18.06 18.26 12.62
C VAL A 79 -18.16 18.49 11.11
N GLU A 80 -17.12 19.03 10.49
CA GLU A 80 -17.09 19.37 9.07
C GLU A 80 -16.67 18.18 8.21
N PHE A 81 -15.81 17.27 8.74
CA PHE A 81 -15.35 16.09 8.03
C PHE A 81 -15.08 14.90 8.94
N VAL A 82 -15.20 13.70 8.35
CA VAL A 82 -14.76 12.42 8.90
C VAL A 82 -13.82 11.78 7.90
N ASP A 83 -12.55 11.60 8.28
CA ASP A 83 -11.55 10.96 7.46
C ASP A 83 -11.28 9.54 7.98
N VAL A 84 -11.54 8.54 7.16
CA VAL A 84 -11.35 7.13 7.50
C VAL A 84 -9.99 6.59 7.04
N GLY A 85 -9.09 7.48 6.59
CA GLY A 85 -7.74 7.16 6.20
C GLY A 85 -7.66 6.36 4.89
N GLY A 86 -6.55 5.68 4.74
CA GLY A 86 -6.25 4.87 3.57
C GLY A 86 -5.98 3.41 3.93
N GLY A 87 -4.89 2.89 3.39
CA GLY A 87 -4.49 1.51 3.60
C GLY A 87 -5.05 0.54 2.56
N PHE A 88 -5.79 1.04 1.59
CA PHE A 88 -6.33 0.24 0.49
C PHE A 88 -5.19 -0.38 -0.33
N GLY A 89 -5.20 -1.71 -0.41
CA GLY A 89 -4.21 -2.51 -1.12
C GLY A 89 -4.48 -2.61 -2.61
N VAL A 90 -3.46 -3.10 -3.31
CA VAL A 90 -3.54 -3.56 -4.70
C VAL A 90 -3.02 -4.98 -4.76
N PRO A 91 -3.44 -5.81 -5.72
CA PRO A 91 -2.86 -7.12 -5.92
C PRO A 91 -1.39 -6.98 -6.34
N TYR A 92 -0.50 -7.71 -5.68
CA TYR A 92 0.91 -7.83 -6.05
C TYR A 92 1.18 -9.12 -6.81
N ARG A 93 0.31 -10.12 -6.65
CA ARG A 93 0.32 -11.40 -7.37
C ARG A 93 -0.91 -11.52 -8.24
N GLU A 94 -0.83 -12.32 -9.28
CA GLU A 94 -1.93 -12.51 -10.23
C GLU A 94 -3.16 -13.20 -9.62
N ASP A 95 -2.94 -14.03 -8.60
CA ASP A 95 -3.98 -14.75 -7.87
C ASP A 95 -4.60 -13.95 -6.71
N GLU A 96 -4.08 -12.76 -6.41
CA GLU A 96 -4.63 -11.88 -5.38
C GLU A 96 -5.87 -11.12 -5.91
N PRO A 97 -6.99 -11.13 -5.19
CA PRO A 97 -8.19 -10.43 -5.62
C PRO A 97 -8.00 -8.91 -5.57
N ALA A 98 -8.53 -8.20 -6.56
CA ALA A 98 -8.60 -6.75 -6.53
C ALA A 98 -9.54 -6.26 -5.43
N LEU A 99 -9.31 -5.06 -4.91
CA LEU A 99 -10.18 -4.44 -3.92
C LEU A 99 -11.56 -4.17 -4.51
N ASP A 100 -12.61 -4.64 -3.84
CA ASP A 100 -13.99 -4.34 -4.18
C ASP A 100 -14.38 -2.94 -3.65
N LEU A 101 -14.33 -1.95 -4.53
CA LEU A 101 -14.68 -0.56 -4.21
C LEU A 101 -16.15 -0.38 -3.87
N ASP A 102 -17.05 -1.17 -4.44
CA ASP A 102 -18.47 -1.10 -4.13
C ASP A 102 -18.73 -1.61 -2.71
N ALA A 103 -18.02 -2.65 -2.29
CA ALA A 103 -18.07 -3.12 -0.92
C ALA A 103 -17.50 -2.12 0.09
N VAL A 104 -16.41 -1.40 -0.27
CA VAL A 104 -15.85 -0.30 0.54
C VAL A 104 -16.87 0.85 0.64
N ALA A 105 -17.44 1.29 -0.48
CA ALA A 105 -18.43 2.35 -0.50
C ALA A 105 -19.69 1.99 0.30
N THR A 106 -20.11 0.73 0.23
CA THR A 106 -21.26 0.21 1.00
C THR A 106 -20.96 0.24 2.50
N ALA A 107 -19.78 -0.24 2.93
CA ALA A 107 -19.38 -0.19 4.34
C ALA A 107 -19.37 1.25 4.89
N ASN A 108 -18.82 2.18 4.12
CA ASN A 108 -18.81 3.60 4.49
C ASN A 108 -20.22 4.17 4.60
N ARG A 109 -21.09 3.86 3.65
CA ARG A 109 -22.48 4.35 3.64
C ARG A 109 -23.28 3.79 4.80
N GLU A 110 -23.13 2.50 5.10
CA GLU A 110 -23.84 1.85 6.21
C GLU A 110 -23.42 2.40 7.57
N ALA A 111 -22.15 2.69 7.76
CA ALA A 111 -21.60 3.12 9.05
C ALA A 111 -21.69 4.62 9.29
N LEU A 112 -21.58 5.43 8.24
CA LEU A 112 -21.37 6.88 8.32
C LEU A 112 -22.45 7.69 7.58
N GLY A 113 -23.35 7.06 6.83
CA GLY A 113 -24.29 7.77 5.95
C GLY A 113 -25.26 8.74 6.64
N ASP A 114 -25.47 8.59 7.96
CA ASP A 114 -26.25 9.47 8.80
C ASP A 114 -25.46 10.65 9.40
N VAL A 115 -24.12 10.55 9.47
CA VAL A 115 -23.24 11.58 10.06
C VAL A 115 -22.23 12.15 9.07
N ALA A 116 -21.86 11.43 8.02
CA ALA A 116 -20.89 11.86 7.02
C ALA A 116 -21.35 11.46 5.61
N GLY A 117 -22.19 12.25 5.01
CA GLY A 117 -22.73 12.00 3.68
C GLY A 117 -22.64 13.20 2.75
N ARG A 118 -22.06 14.31 3.21
CA ARG A 118 -21.94 15.54 2.42
C ARG A 118 -20.93 15.33 1.28
N SER A 119 -21.38 15.53 0.05
CA SER A 119 -20.48 15.55 -1.10
C SER A 119 -19.74 16.89 -1.19
N PRO A 120 -18.43 16.93 -1.51
CA PRO A 120 -17.75 18.16 -1.85
C PRO A 120 -18.44 18.87 -3.01
N ALA A 121 -18.45 20.19 -3.01
CA ALA A 121 -19.08 20.98 -4.07
C ALA A 121 -18.53 20.55 -5.45
N GLY A 122 -19.39 20.05 -6.32
CA GLY A 122 -19.06 19.59 -7.66
C GLY A 122 -18.98 18.07 -7.86
N CYS A 123 -19.01 17.26 -6.80
CA CYS A 123 -19.18 15.81 -6.91
C CYS A 123 -20.65 15.45 -6.68
N GLN A 124 -21.31 14.88 -7.69
CA GLN A 124 -22.62 14.27 -7.54
C GLN A 124 -22.47 12.84 -7.00
N ALA A 125 -22.13 12.70 -5.72
CA ALA A 125 -22.29 11.42 -5.05
C ALA A 125 -23.62 11.44 -4.31
N GLU A 126 -24.48 10.47 -4.56
CA GLU A 126 -25.78 10.27 -3.88
C GLU A 126 -25.62 9.73 -2.44
N LEU A 127 -24.58 10.16 -1.74
CA LEU A 127 -24.50 10.08 -0.29
C LEU A 127 -25.33 11.25 0.22
N GLY A 128 -26.33 11.00 1.03
CA GLY A 128 -27.29 12.02 1.47
C GLY A 128 -26.60 13.34 1.87
N ASN A 129 -27.25 14.44 1.67
CA ASN A 129 -26.73 15.78 1.96
C ASN A 129 -26.81 16.07 3.48
N VAL A 130 -26.29 15.17 4.31
CA VAL A 130 -26.40 15.19 5.77
C VAL A 130 -25.00 15.12 6.38
N GLY A 131 -24.73 16.00 7.34
CA GLY A 131 -23.54 15.92 8.20
C GLY A 131 -22.23 16.32 7.55
N ALA A 132 -21.15 15.69 8.00
CA ALA A 132 -19.78 15.97 7.61
C ALA A 132 -19.44 15.49 6.17
N THR A 133 -18.33 15.97 5.65
CA THR A 133 -17.71 15.41 4.42
C THR A 133 -16.96 14.14 4.76
N LEU A 134 -17.21 13.03 4.05
CA LEU A 134 -16.41 11.82 4.13
C LEU A 134 -15.13 11.98 3.32
N SER A 135 -13.98 11.72 3.93
CA SER A 135 -12.67 11.73 3.30
C SER A 135 -11.99 10.37 3.38
N ILE A 136 -11.18 10.04 2.35
CA ILE A 136 -10.33 8.86 2.29
C ILE A 136 -8.95 9.22 1.76
N GLU A 137 -7.93 8.42 2.12
CA GLU A 137 -6.52 8.64 1.74
C GLU A 137 -5.95 7.45 0.93
N PRO A 138 -6.40 7.20 -0.32
CA PRO A 138 -6.10 5.96 -1.06
C PRO A 138 -4.72 5.98 -1.75
N GLY A 139 -3.64 6.36 -1.07
CA GLY A 139 -2.31 6.58 -1.66
C GLY A 139 -1.81 5.40 -2.50
N ARG A 140 -1.58 4.23 -1.87
CA ARG A 140 -1.10 3.03 -2.58
C ARG A 140 -2.01 2.63 -3.73
N TYR A 141 -3.31 2.61 -3.48
CA TYR A 141 -4.31 2.16 -4.45
C TYR A 141 -4.27 2.95 -5.76
N VAL A 142 -3.96 4.25 -5.68
CA VAL A 142 -3.97 5.14 -6.86
C VAL A 142 -2.72 5.02 -7.71
N VAL A 143 -1.55 4.75 -7.11
CA VAL A 143 -0.27 4.91 -7.83
C VAL A 143 0.61 3.66 -7.87
N ALA A 144 0.32 2.60 -7.14
CA ALA A 144 1.23 1.45 -7.04
C ALA A 144 1.53 0.81 -8.40
N ASP A 145 0.50 0.53 -9.18
CA ASP A 145 0.59 -0.13 -10.49
C ASP A 145 1.02 0.83 -11.62
N ALA A 146 0.94 2.15 -11.39
CA ALA A 146 1.40 3.16 -12.33
C ALA A 146 2.94 3.25 -12.42
N GLY A 147 3.68 2.66 -11.47
CA GLY A 147 5.14 2.74 -11.42
C GLY A 147 5.83 1.40 -11.62
N VAL A 148 6.89 1.42 -12.43
CA VAL A 148 7.77 0.28 -12.70
C VAL A 148 9.21 0.69 -12.42
N LEU A 149 9.95 -0.14 -11.67
CA LEU A 149 11.39 0.03 -11.51
C LEU A 149 12.13 -0.81 -12.57
N LEU A 150 12.91 -0.15 -13.42
CA LEU A 150 13.79 -0.81 -14.37
C LEU A 150 15.17 -0.99 -13.76
N THR A 151 15.74 -2.17 -13.92
CA THR A 151 17.08 -2.48 -13.44
C THR A 151 17.85 -3.33 -14.44
N ARG A 152 19.17 -3.09 -14.52
CA ARG A 152 20.06 -3.81 -15.42
C ARG A 152 20.77 -4.95 -14.70
N VAL A 153 20.84 -6.09 -15.35
CA VAL A 153 21.61 -7.23 -14.90
C VAL A 153 23.11 -6.95 -15.11
N ASN A 154 23.85 -6.85 -14.00
CA ASN A 154 25.29 -6.62 -14.02
C ASN A 154 26.10 -7.92 -14.04
N THR A 155 25.60 -8.95 -13.36
CA THR A 155 26.27 -10.25 -13.27
C THR A 155 25.25 -11.37 -13.05
N VAL A 156 25.60 -12.55 -13.54
CA VAL A 156 24.89 -13.80 -13.23
C VAL A 156 25.92 -14.80 -12.78
N LYS A 157 25.74 -15.39 -11.61
CA LYS A 157 26.64 -16.41 -11.07
C LYS A 157 25.90 -17.61 -10.52
N GLN A 158 26.46 -18.78 -10.70
CA GLN A 158 26.04 -19.98 -10.00
C GLN A 158 26.68 -20.01 -8.62
N ALA A 159 25.84 -20.00 -7.57
CA ALA A 159 26.25 -20.24 -6.20
C ALA A 159 25.71 -21.63 -5.81
N ARG A 160 26.53 -22.52 -5.36
CA ARG A 160 26.16 -23.91 -4.99
C ARG A 160 24.82 -24.38 -5.58
N ASP A 161 23.71 -24.10 -4.87
CA ASP A 161 22.36 -24.57 -5.20
C ASP A 161 21.46 -23.47 -5.78
N ALA A 162 21.97 -22.24 -6.01
CA ALA A 162 21.19 -21.09 -6.46
C ALA A 162 21.86 -20.32 -7.59
N THR A 163 21.07 -19.82 -8.53
CA THR A 163 21.52 -18.83 -9.51
C THR A 163 21.28 -17.44 -8.93
N VAL A 164 22.35 -16.65 -8.77
CA VAL A 164 22.25 -15.27 -8.27
C VAL A 164 22.44 -14.29 -9.43
N VAL A 165 21.47 -13.41 -9.58
CA VAL A 165 21.41 -12.33 -10.57
C VAL A 165 21.65 -11.01 -9.85
N GLY A 166 22.85 -10.44 -10.02
CA GLY A 166 23.21 -9.13 -9.47
C GLY A 166 22.73 -8.01 -10.39
N VAL A 167 22.00 -7.06 -9.84
CA VAL A 167 21.43 -5.92 -10.59
C VAL A 167 21.96 -4.58 -10.04
N ASP A 168 21.66 -3.46 -10.73
CA ASP A 168 22.07 -2.12 -10.30
C ASP A 168 21.06 -1.45 -9.36
N ALA A 169 19.86 -2.00 -9.20
CA ALA A 169 18.86 -1.59 -8.20
C ALA A 169 18.87 -2.55 -6.99
N GLY A 170 18.37 -2.09 -5.85
CA GLY A 170 18.27 -2.89 -4.64
C GLY A 170 17.60 -2.12 -3.51
N MET A 171 17.96 -2.40 -2.26
CA MET A 171 17.32 -1.79 -1.09
C MET A 171 17.42 -0.28 -1.02
N THR A 172 18.33 0.36 -1.75
CA THR A 172 18.44 1.81 -1.83
C THR A 172 17.47 2.43 -2.84
N THR A 173 16.94 1.66 -3.76
CA THR A 173 15.99 2.09 -4.79
C THR A 173 14.58 1.57 -4.55
N LEU A 174 14.43 0.35 -4.06
CA LEU A 174 13.18 -0.28 -3.68
C LEU A 174 13.37 -1.01 -2.34
N LEU A 175 13.10 -0.30 -1.24
CA LEU A 175 13.38 -0.80 0.11
C LEU A 175 12.43 -1.91 0.57
N ARG A 176 11.22 -1.98 0.02
CA ARG A 176 10.14 -2.84 0.51
C ARG A 176 10.47 -4.34 0.58
N PRO A 177 11.14 -4.97 -0.40
CA PRO A 177 11.56 -6.36 -0.27
C PRO A 177 12.46 -6.59 0.94
N ALA A 178 13.50 -5.79 1.11
CA ALA A 178 14.45 -5.93 2.22
C ALA A 178 13.83 -5.63 3.60
N MET A 179 12.89 -4.68 3.67
CA MET A 179 12.30 -4.22 4.94
C MET A 179 11.11 -5.05 5.39
N TYR A 180 10.29 -5.51 4.45
CA TYR A 180 9.00 -6.14 4.71
C TYR A 180 8.86 -7.53 4.10
N GLY A 181 9.85 -8.04 3.37
CA GLY A 181 9.69 -9.23 2.55
C GLY A 181 8.64 -9.08 1.46
N ALA A 182 8.40 -7.83 1.02
CA ALA A 182 7.32 -7.53 0.09
C ALA A 182 7.57 -8.15 -1.28
N TYR A 183 6.54 -8.80 -1.80
CA TYR A 183 6.56 -9.31 -3.17
C TYR A 183 6.41 -8.16 -4.16
N HIS A 184 7.17 -8.25 -5.27
CA HIS A 184 6.98 -7.48 -6.48
C HIS A 184 7.11 -8.42 -7.68
N ALA A 185 6.23 -8.30 -8.65
CA ALA A 185 6.36 -9.05 -9.90
C ALA A 185 7.61 -8.60 -10.65
N ILE A 186 8.37 -9.54 -11.21
CA ILE A 186 9.59 -9.25 -11.98
C ILE A 186 9.45 -9.88 -13.35
N ARG A 187 9.73 -9.10 -14.40
CA ARG A 187 9.72 -9.56 -15.80
C ARG A 187 11.06 -9.23 -16.46
N ASN A 188 11.57 -10.14 -17.27
CA ASN A 188 12.74 -9.89 -18.10
C ASN A 188 12.28 -9.27 -19.44
N LEU A 189 12.53 -7.96 -19.62
CA LEU A 189 12.10 -7.24 -20.83
C LEU A 189 12.96 -7.52 -22.06
N SER A 190 14.13 -8.13 -21.88
CA SER A 190 15.06 -8.43 -22.97
C SER A 190 14.75 -9.77 -23.66
N VAL A 191 13.91 -10.59 -23.06
CA VAL A 191 13.40 -11.81 -23.67
C VAL A 191 12.06 -11.47 -24.31
N GLY A 192 11.87 -11.74 -25.60
CA GLY A 192 10.69 -11.34 -26.39
C GLY A 192 9.39 -11.73 -25.69
N VAL A 193 8.47 -10.77 -25.64
CA VAL A 193 7.08 -11.05 -25.25
C VAL A 193 6.45 -11.81 -26.39
N ASP A 194 6.16 -13.09 -26.23
CA ASP A 194 5.28 -13.77 -27.14
C ASP A 194 3.89 -13.13 -27.01
N SER A 195 3.39 -12.51 -28.07
CA SER A 195 2.14 -11.75 -28.11
C SER A 195 0.90 -12.65 -28.15
N GLY A 196 0.93 -13.78 -27.44
CA GLY A 196 -0.12 -14.77 -27.33
C GLY A 196 -0.84 -14.72 -26.00
N THR A 197 -2.00 -14.08 -26.00
CA THR A 197 -3.18 -14.33 -25.16
C THR A 197 -3.01 -14.67 -23.69
N ASP A 198 -3.55 -13.74 -22.85
CA ASP A 198 -4.16 -14.01 -21.54
C ASP A 198 -3.31 -14.74 -20.47
N GLY A 199 -2.59 -13.99 -19.67
CA GLY A 199 -2.49 -14.26 -18.23
C GLY A 199 -1.38 -15.18 -17.75
N GLU A 200 -0.46 -15.68 -18.54
CA GLU A 200 0.70 -16.40 -18.00
C GLU A 200 1.93 -15.47 -17.92
N ALA A 201 2.35 -15.21 -16.70
CA ALA A 201 3.46 -14.34 -16.35
C ALA A 201 4.79 -15.06 -16.57
N ASP A 202 5.20 -15.24 -17.75
CA ASP A 202 6.56 -15.20 -18.23
C ASP A 202 6.59 -15.28 -19.76
N GLY A 203 6.46 -14.14 -20.44
CA GLY A 203 6.64 -14.01 -21.88
C GLY A 203 8.11 -14.13 -22.29
N GLY A 204 8.80 -15.13 -21.83
CA GLY A 204 10.13 -15.47 -22.31
C GLY A 204 9.98 -16.33 -23.54
N GLY A 205 10.39 -15.85 -24.73
CA GLY A 205 10.65 -16.74 -25.86
C GLY A 205 11.43 -17.99 -25.42
N ASP A 206 11.80 -18.92 -26.27
CA ASP A 206 12.39 -20.25 -26.02
C ASP A 206 13.46 -20.40 -24.88
N ARG A 207 13.55 -19.41 -23.95
CA ARG A 207 14.50 -19.45 -22.84
C ARG A 207 13.91 -20.15 -21.62
N GLU A 208 14.63 -21.12 -21.12
CA GLU A 208 14.26 -21.89 -19.93
C GLU A 208 14.01 -20.99 -18.71
N THR A 209 12.87 -21.18 -18.07
CA THR A 209 12.54 -20.57 -16.77
C THR A 209 13.25 -21.35 -15.67
N ALA A 210 13.98 -20.64 -14.80
CA ALA A 210 14.69 -21.22 -13.68
C ALA A 210 14.53 -20.38 -12.40
N PRO A 211 14.59 -20.99 -11.20
CA PRO A 211 14.59 -20.25 -9.98
C PRO A 211 15.88 -19.40 -9.85
N VAL A 212 15.71 -18.09 -9.62
CA VAL A 212 16.82 -17.16 -9.43
C VAL A 212 16.61 -16.30 -8.18
N THR A 213 17.73 -15.89 -7.58
CA THR A 213 17.77 -14.86 -6.54
C THR A 213 18.25 -13.56 -7.18
N VAL A 214 17.44 -12.51 -7.12
CA VAL A 214 17.81 -11.17 -7.62
C VAL A 214 18.33 -10.34 -6.46
N ALA A 215 19.60 -9.93 -6.54
CA ALA A 215 20.32 -9.23 -5.47
C ALA A 215 20.82 -7.86 -5.93
N GLY A 216 20.70 -6.87 -5.04
CA GLY A 216 21.17 -5.51 -5.25
C GLY A 216 22.68 -5.35 -5.02
N PRO A 217 23.18 -4.11 -5.21
CA PRO A 217 24.63 -3.82 -5.18
C PRO A 217 25.17 -3.40 -3.80
N ILE A 218 24.36 -3.45 -2.76
CA ILE A 218 24.77 -3.01 -1.41
C ILE A 218 25.46 -4.18 -0.67
N CYS A 219 26.43 -3.88 0.17
CA CYS A 219 27.13 -4.87 0.98
C CYS A 219 26.35 -5.33 2.22
N GLU A 220 25.05 -5.56 2.03
CA GLU A 220 24.13 -6.07 3.04
C GLU A 220 23.51 -7.38 2.56
N SER A 221 23.44 -8.37 3.44
CA SER A 221 22.79 -9.65 3.11
C SER A 221 21.28 -9.50 2.83
N ALA A 222 20.68 -8.45 3.35
CA ALA A 222 19.26 -8.11 3.12
C ALA A 222 19.00 -7.41 1.78
N ASP A 223 20.04 -7.05 1.00
CA ASP A 223 19.87 -6.40 -0.30
C ASP A 223 19.48 -7.43 -1.38
N VAL A 224 18.33 -8.04 -1.17
CA VAL A 224 17.72 -9.04 -2.04
C VAL A 224 16.32 -8.57 -2.43
N VAL A 225 16.04 -8.56 -3.74
CA VAL A 225 14.74 -8.19 -4.30
C VAL A 225 13.78 -9.38 -4.28
N CYS A 226 14.29 -10.56 -4.60
CA CYS A 226 13.54 -11.82 -4.48
C CYS A 226 14.50 -13.00 -4.36
N GLU A 227 14.01 -14.08 -3.74
CA GLU A 227 14.68 -15.36 -3.65
C GLU A 227 13.89 -16.43 -4.41
N GLU A 228 14.61 -17.37 -5.05
CA GLU A 228 14.06 -18.55 -5.73
C GLU A 228 12.88 -18.24 -6.67
N ARG A 229 12.91 -17.06 -7.29
CA ARG A 229 11.84 -16.63 -8.21
C ARG A 229 12.00 -17.32 -9.58
N PRO A 230 10.98 -18.01 -10.07
CA PRO A 230 10.96 -18.49 -11.46
C PRO A 230 11.00 -17.29 -12.41
N LEU A 231 12.07 -17.18 -13.20
CA LEU A 231 12.22 -16.15 -14.25
C LEU A 231 12.84 -16.80 -15.49
N SER A 232 12.50 -16.30 -16.68
CA SER A 232 13.29 -16.58 -17.88
C SER A 232 14.73 -16.19 -17.60
N ARG A 233 15.65 -17.16 -17.59
CA ARG A 233 17.02 -17.06 -17.09
C ARG A 233 17.70 -15.78 -17.58
N PRO A 234 17.93 -14.79 -16.69
CA PRO A 234 18.50 -13.51 -17.09
C PRO A 234 19.97 -13.63 -17.51
N GLU A 235 20.39 -12.78 -18.45
CA GLU A 235 21.77 -12.66 -18.88
C GLU A 235 22.32 -11.27 -18.59
N ARG A 236 23.65 -11.17 -18.50
CA ARG A 236 24.31 -9.88 -18.26
C ARG A 236 23.97 -8.85 -19.33
N GLY A 237 23.60 -7.66 -18.91
CA GLY A 237 23.23 -6.54 -19.76
C GLY A 237 21.71 -6.42 -20.01
N GLU A 238 20.96 -7.46 -19.68
CA GLU A 238 19.49 -7.45 -19.83
C GLU A 238 18.80 -6.53 -18.82
N ILE A 239 17.56 -6.17 -19.12
CA ILE A 239 16.74 -5.29 -18.30
C ILE A 239 15.61 -6.09 -17.66
N LEU A 240 15.54 -6.01 -16.34
CA LEU A 240 14.40 -6.50 -15.58
C LEU A 240 13.47 -5.34 -15.22
N ALA A 241 12.16 -5.59 -15.31
CA ALA A 241 11.12 -4.69 -14.83
C ALA A 241 10.54 -5.23 -13.53
N ILE A 242 10.48 -4.39 -12.49
CA ILE A 242 9.90 -4.69 -11.19
C ILE A 242 8.62 -3.89 -11.06
N GLY A 243 7.47 -4.57 -11.05
CA GLY A 243 6.15 -3.95 -11.06
C GLY A 243 5.70 -3.41 -9.70
N ASN A 244 4.58 -2.69 -9.71
CA ASN A 244 3.97 -2.09 -8.51
C ASN A 244 4.94 -1.23 -7.69
N ALA A 245 5.85 -0.53 -8.36
CA ALA A 245 6.86 0.33 -7.73
C ALA A 245 6.41 1.79 -7.55
N GLY A 246 5.21 2.15 -8.01
CA GLY A 246 4.69 3.52 -7.95
C GLY A 246 4.29 4.00 -6.56
N ALA A 247 4.13 3.07 -5.59
CA ALA A 247 3.89 3.43 -4.20
C ALA A 247 4.99 2.86 -3.31
N TYR A 248 5.58 3.72 -2.46
CA TYR A 248 6.65 3.35 -1.53
C TYR A 248 7.89 2.78 -2.23
N GLY A 249 8.10 3.13 -3.50
CA GLY A 249 9.32 2.89 -4.26
C GLY A 249 10.27 4.07 -4.07
N TYR A 250 10.08 5.12 -4.88
CA TYR A 250 10.93 6.31 -4.84
C TYR A 250 10.92 7.02 -3.48
N GLU A 251 9.77 7.13 -2.82
CA GLU A 251 9.62 7.82 -1.54
C GLU A 251 10.48 7.19 -0.43
N MET A 252 10.63 5.85 -0.45
CA MET A 252 11.47 5.13 0.51
C MET A 252 12.92 4.94 0.03
N SER A 253 13.24 5.39 -1.19
CA SER A 253 14.60 5.31 -1.69
C SER A 253 15.55 6.17 -0.86
N ASN A 254 16.81 5.75 -0.76
CA ASN A 254 17.76 6.36 0.15
C ASN A 254 19.18 6.39 -0.42
N THR A 255 20.07 7.06 0.28
CA THR A 255 21.47 7.25 -0.15
C THR A 255 22.46 6.37 0.62
N TYR A 256 22.01 5.26 1.17
CA TYR A 256 22.87 4.34 1.90
C TYR A 256 24.08 3.90 1.04
N ASN A 257 25.24 3.77 1.66
CA ASN A 257 26.53 3.54 0.99
C ASN A 257 26.88 4.60 -0.08
N SER A 258 26.39 5.82 0.10
CA SER A 258 26.63 6.96 -0.82
C SER A 258 26.14 6.70 -2.26
N ARG A 259 25.16 5.84 -2.42
CA ARG A 259 24.53 5.62 -3.72
C ARG A 259 23.49 6.71 -4.00
N PRO A 260 23.36 7.17 -5.24
CA PRO A 260 22.31 8.10 -5.59
C PRO A 260 20.93 7.41 -5.49
N ARG A 261 19.89 8.20 -5.26
CA ARG A 261 18.51 7.76 -5.47
C ARG A 261 18.27 7.47 -6.96
N PRO A 262 17.30 6.61 -7.32
CA PRO A 262 16.99 6.34 -8.71
C PRO A 262 16.54 7.62 -9.43
N ALA A 263 16.75 7.66 -10.75
CA ALA A 263 16.13 8.69 -11.60
C ALA A 263 14.64 8.39 -11.79
N GLU A 264 13.87 9.44 -11.93
CA GLU A 264 12.46 9.38 -12.39
C GLU A 264 12.36 9.66 -13.88
#